data_744831cb6c1dd78ff579601d3cfa6a83
#
_entry.id   744831cb6c1dd78ff579601d3cfa6a83
#
_cell.length_a   1.000
_cell.length_b   1.000
_cell.length_c   1.000
_cell.angle_alpha   90.00
_cell.angle_beta   90.00
_cell.angle_gamma   90.00
#
_symmetry.space_group_name_H-M   'P 1'
#
loop_
_entity.id
_entity.type
_entity.pdbx_description
1 polymer ?
#
loop_
_entity_poly.entity_id
_entity_poly.type
_entity_poly.pdbx_seq_one_letter_code
_entity_poly.pdbx_strand_id
1 'polypeptide(L)'
;MDNFGEILIKWYQDNKRDLPWRRTKNPYLIWISEIILQQTRVAQGYDYYQRFVKRFPDVFSLAAAEVMKYWQGLGYYSRARNLHAAARSMAGAGGFPKTYKEVLALKGVGEYTAAAICSFAYGMPYAVVDGNVYRVLSRWLGIETPIDSAEGKRIFAEVAAELLDKAQPGIYNQAIMDFGALQCTPASPNCMFCPFVDTCVARQKGVVDTLPVKQHKAKVANRYFNYIYVRMGAHTLINKRTGNDIWKNLYELPLIETENEVPEEKFYALSRWREMLAEGETPLVRLVQKGVKHVLSHRVIYANFYEVILPEDSASFAQYQRIRIEDLHKFAVSRLVNQFFSLILKPDN
;
A
#
# COMPACT_ATOMS: atom_id res chain seq x y z
N MET A 1 -11.58 4.67 34.78
CA MET A 1 -11.70 4.35 33.34
C MET A 1 -13.08 4.69 32.77
N ASP A 2 -14.03 4.95 33.62
CA ASP A 2 -15.46 5.02 33.26
C ASP A 2 -15.91 6.16 32.32
N ASN A 3 -15.00 7.08 31.95
CA ASN A 3 -15.36 8.23 31.10
C ASN A 3 -14.50 8.39 29.83
N PHE A 4 -13.58 7.44 29.52
CA PHE A 4 -12.70 7.59 28.36
C PHE A 4 -13.49 7.60 27.03
N GLY A 5 -14.42 6.66 26.89
CA GLY A 5 -15.24 6.55 25.67
C GLY A 5 -16.11 7.77 25.42
N GLU A 6 -16.74 8.30 26.47
CA GLU A 6 -17.60 9.49 26.37
C GLU A 6 -16.82 10.74 25.97
N ILE A 7 -15.68 10.99 26.63
CA ILE A 7 -14.78 12.12 26.28
C ILE A 7 -14.29 11.99 24.85
N LEU A 8 -13.88 10.80 24.44
CA LEU A 8 -13.39 10.51 23.12
C LEU A 8 -14.46 10.74 22.04
N ILE A 9 -15.66 10.23 22.24
CA ILE A 9 -16.79 10.40 21.31
C ILE A 9 -17.22 11.86 21.23
N LYS A 10 -17.25 12.58 22.36
CA LYS A 10 -17.52 14.02 22.38
C LYS A 10 -16.48 14.79 21.56
N TRP A 11 -15.18 14.54 21.80
CA TRP A 11 -14.12 15.14 21.00
C TRP A 11 -14.28 14.84 19.50
N TYR A 12 -14.64 13.60 19.16
CA TYR A 12 -14.83 13.18 17.77
C TYR A 12 -15.97 13.92 17.08
N GLN A 13 -17.07 14.20 17.77
CA GLN A 13 -18.19 14.94 17.20
C GLN A 13 -17.75 16.32 16.66
N ASP A 14 -16.84 16.98 17.37
CA ASP A 14 -16.35 18.31 17.03
C ASP A 14 -15.19 18.31 16.03
N ASN A 15 -14.42 17.22 15.96
CA ASN A 15 -13.14 17.17 15.23
C ASN A 15 -13.09 16.13 14.10
N LYS A 16 -14.15 15.33 13.88
CA LYS A 16 -14.15 14.25 12.89
C LYS A 16 -13.88 14.74 11.47
N ARG A 17 -13.08 13.98 10.76
CA ARG A 17 -12.85 14.19 9.32
C ARG A 17 -14.08 13.78 8.53
N ASP A 18 -14.50 14.62 7.58
CA ASP A 18 -15.56 14.28 6.64
C ASP A 18 -15.01 13.44 5.49
N LEU A 19 -15.23 12.13 5.56
CA LEU A 19 -14.69 11.15 4.61
C LEU A 19 -15.82 10.32 3.99
N PRO A 20 -15.85 10.10 2.67
CA PRO A 20 -16.97 9.46 1.98
C PRO A 20 -17.28 8.06 2.49
N TRP A 21 -16.27 7.28 2.89
CA TRP A 21 -16.44 5.93 3.44
C TRP A 21 -16.97 5.90 4.89
N ARG A 22 -17.08 7.05 5.55
CA ARG A 22 -17.69 7.19 6.87
C ARG A 22 -19.18 7.53 6.81
N ARG A 23 -19.67 7.94 5.64
CA ARG A 23 -21.07 8.29 5.41
C ARG A 23 -21.93 7.09 5.01
N THR A 24 -21.35 5.89 4.97
CA THR A 24 -22.02 4.66 4.52
C THR A 24 -21.88 3.54 5.55
N LYS A 25 -22.85 2.63 5.54
CA LYS A 25 -22.79 1.35 6.24
C LYS A 25 -22.65 0.17 5.27
N ASN A 26 -22.45 0.44 3.97
CA ASN A 26 -22.21 -0.62 2.99
C ASN A 26 -20.86 -1.29 3.26
N PRO A 27 -20.83 -2.59 3.62
CA PRO A 27 -19.59 -3.29 3.99
C PRO A 27 -18.59 -3.38 2.85
N TYR A 28 -19.06 -3.44 1.61
CA TYR A 28 -18.18 -3.40 0.43
C TYR A 28 -17.43 -2.07 0.33
N LEU A 29 -18.12 -0.95 0.42
CA LEU A 29 -17.51 0.38 0.33
C LEU A 29 -16.54 0.66 1.47
N ILE A 30 -16.87 0.21 2.68
CA ILE A 30 -15.99 0.27 3.85
C ILE A 30 -14.75 -0.60 3.63
N TRP A 31 -14.92 -1.85 3.17
CA TRP A 31 -13.80 -2.74 2.87
C TRP A 31 -12.84 -2.15 1.83
N ILE A 32 -13.35 -1.57 0.74
CA ILE A 32 -12.52 -0.90 -0.27
C ILE A 32 -11.68 0.21 0.37
N SER A 33 -12.30 1.06 1.21
CA SER A 33 -11.56 2.14 1.89
C SER A 33 -10.48 1.59 2.83
N GLU A 34 -10.79 0.57 3.63
CA GLU A 34 -9.84 -0.03 4.55
C GLU A 34 -8.63 -0.63 3.83
N ILE A 35 -8.85 -1.32 2.71
CA ILE A 35 -7.73 -1.89 1.92
C ILE A 35 -6.91 -0.80 1.21
N ILE A 36 -7.54 0.23 0.65
CA ILE A 36 -6.83 1.35 0.00
C ILE A 36 -5.97 2.11 1.03
N LEU A 37 -6.49 2.32 2.23
CA LEU A 37 -5.83 3.11 3.27
C LEU A 37 -4.76 2.34 4.07
N GLN A 38 -4.64 1.02 3.90
CA GLN A 38 -3.51 0.28 4.46
C GLN A 38 -2.19 0.91 3.99
N GLN A 39 -1.41 1.50 4.90
CA GLN A 39 -0.14 2.18 4.62
C GLN A 39 -0.22 3.28 3.53
N THR A 40 -1.40 3.85 3.32
CA THR A 40 -1.64 4.96 2.39
C THR A 40 -2.26 6.12 3.17
N ARG A 41 -1.72 7.32 3.01
CA ARG A 41 -2.27 8.53 3.65
C ARG A 41 -3.65 8.84 3.07
N VAL A 42 -4.55 9.35 3.92
CA VAL A 42 -5.93 9.69 3.51
C VAL A 42 -5.96 10.61 2.28
N ALA A 43 -5.15 11.66 2.26
CA ALA A 43 -5.07 12.58 1.13
C ALA A 43 -4.71 11.89 -0.20
N GLN A 44 -3.83 10.88 -0.17
CA GLN A 44 -3.49 10.09 -1.35
C GLN A 44 -4.58 9.08 -1.70
N GLY A 45 -5.18 8.43 -0.69
CA GLY A 45 -6.17 7.37 -0.88
C GLY A 45 -7.54 7.88 -1.33
N TYR A 46 -7.87 9.15 -1.03
CA TYR A 46 -9.18 9.74 -1.30
C TYR A 46 -9.59 9.64 -2.78
N ASP A 47 -8.76 10.16 -3.68
CA ASP A 47 -9.05 10.13 -5.13
C ASP A 47 -9.05 8.72 -5.71
N TYR A 48 -8.18 7.83 -5.17
CA TYR A 48 -8.18 6.42 -5.56
C TYR A 48 -9.47 5.73 -5.14
N TYR A 49 -9.95 5.97 -3.92
CA TYR A 49 -11.21 5.43 -3.45
C TYR A 49 -12.36 5.86 -4.36
N GLN A 50 -12.51 7.15 -4.65
CA GLN A 50 -13.60 7.65 -5.47
C GLN A 50 -13.59 7.04 -6.88
N ARG A 51 -12.43 7.02 -7.54
CA ARG A 51 -12.29 6.41 -8.87
C ARG A 51 -12.56 4.91 -8.85
N PHE A 52 -12.12 4.24 -7.79
CA PHE A 52 -12.25 2.80 -7.64
C PHE A 52 -13.70 2.38 -7.44
N VAL A 53 -14.43 3.00 -6.53
CA VAL A 53 -15.85 2.69 -6.28
C VAL A 53 -16.77 3.12 -7.41
N LYS A 54 -16.42 4.19 -8.14
CA LYS A 54 -17.11 4.57 -9.36
C LYS A 54 -17.00 3.50 -10.46
N ARG A 55 -15.80 2.90 -10.60
CA ARG A 55 -15.55 1.87 -11.63
C ARG A 55 -16.06 0.51 -11.21
N PHE A 56 -16.00 0.19 -9.92
CA PHE A 56 -16.39 -1.08 -9.31
C PHE A 56 -17.38 -0.79 -8.19
N PRO A 57 -18.66 -0.58 -8.48
CA PRO A 57 -19.66 -0.17 -7.48
C PRO A 57 -20.04 -1.30 -6.52
N ASP A 58 -19.74 -2.55 -6.83
CA ASP A 58 -20.04 -3.74 -6.05
C ASP A 58 -18.98 -4.83 -6.20
N VAL A 59 -19.12 -5.88 -5.41
CA VAL A 59 -18.20 -7.01 -5.38
C VAL A 59 -18.18 -7.81 -6.70
N PHE A 60 -19.29 -7.87 -7.42
CA PHE A 60 -19.41 -8.64 -8.66
C PHE A 60 -18.67 -7.95 -9.81
N SER A 61 -18.84 -6.65 -9.95
CA SER A 61 -18.10 -5.83 -10.92
C SER A 61 -16.60 -5.86 -10.66
N LEU A 62 -16.19 -5.86 -9.37
CA LEU A 62 -14.78 -5.98 -8.98
C LEU A 62 -14.22 -7.37 -9.29
N ALA A 63 -14.98 -8.44 -9.05
CA ALA A 63 -14.56 -9.82 -9.30
C ALA A 63 -14.28 -10.11 -10.78
N ALA A 64 -15.03 -9.48 -11.68
CA ALA A 64 -14.94 -9.66 -13.12
C ALA A 64 -13.85 -8.82 -13.81
N ALA A 65 -13.17 -7.91 -13.11
CA ALA A 65 -12.31 -6.88 -13.68
C ALA A 65 -10.82 -7.17 -13.61
N GLU A 66 -10.05 -6.45 -14.44
CA GLU A 66 -8.60 -6.34 -14.29
C GLU A 66 -8.22 -5.19 -13.34
N VAL A 67 -8.04 -5.50 -12.06
CA VAL A 67 -7.89 -4.52 -10.97
C VAL A 67 -6.54 -3.82 -10.97
N MET A 68 -5.47 -4.47 -11.45
CA MET A 68 -4.09 -3.99 -11.30
C MET A 68 -3.84 -2.62 -11.93
N LYS A 69 -4.48 -2.33 -13.06
CA LYS A 69 -4.37 -1.04 -13.76
C LYS A 69 -4.94 0.11 -12.92
N TYR A 70 -6.09 -0.11 -12.27
CA TYR A 70 -6.75 0.90 -11.42
C TYR A 70 -6.02 1.11 -10.09
N TRP A 71 -5.16 0.15 -9.69
CA TRP A 71 -4.31 0.23 -8.50
C TRP A 71 -2.96 0.88 -8.74
N GLN A 72 -2.62 1.12 -10.01
CA GLN A 72 -1.31 1.67 -10.40
C GLN A 72 -1.03 3.00 -9.66
N GLY A 73 0.14 3.09 -9.03
CA GLY A 73 0.57 4.27 -8.28
C GLY A 73 0.31 4.21 -6.75
N LEU A 74 -0.62 3.38 -6.26
CA LEU A 74 -0.87 3.21 -4.82
C LEU A 74 0.25 2.45 -4.10
N GLY A 75 0.99 1.60 -4.81
CA GLY A 75 1.98 0.72 -4.19
C GLY A 75 1.37 -0.46 -3.44
N TYR A 76 2.23 -1.29 -2.80
CA TYR A 76 1.79 -2.49 -2.07
C TYR A 76 0.80 -3.34 -2.86
N TYR A 77 1.16 -3.71 -4.08
CA TYR A 77 0.29 -4.37 -5.06
C TYR A 77 -0.26 -5.75 -4.61
N SER A 78 0.32 -6.34 -3.56
CA SER A 78 -0.27 -7.51 -2.89
C SER A 78 -1.69 -7.23 -2.38
N ARG A 79 -1.98 -5.99 -1.97
CA ARG A 79 -3.33 -5.57 -1.55
C ARG A 79 -4.33 -5.71 -2.71
N ALA A 80 -3.98 -5.20 -3.89
CA ALA A 80 -4.83 -5.32 -5.09
C ALA A 80 -5.09 -6.78 -5.47
N ARG A 81 -4.05 -7.63 -5.44
CA ARG A 81 -4.21 -9.06 -5.71
C ARG A 81 -5.10 -9.77 -4.70
N ASN A 82 -4.90 -9.47 -3.40
CA ASN A 82 -5.69 -10.04 -2.33
C ASN A 82 -7.14 -9.54 -2.39
N LEU A 83 -7.33 -8.24 -2.62
CA LEU A 83 -8.63 -7.62 -2.84
C LEU A 83 -9.41 -8.31 -3.95
N HIS A 84 -8.78 -8.52 -5.11
CA HIS A 84 -9.40 -9.19 -6.25
C HIS A 84 -9.71 -10.67 -5.96
N ALA A 85 -8.82 -11.38 -5.28
CA ALA A 85 -9.06 -12.76 -4.89
C ALA A 85 -10.23 -12.87 -3.88
N ALA A 86 -10.31 -11.96 -2.90
CA ALA A 86 -11.43 -11.88 -1.97
C ALA A 86 -12.75 -11.52 -2.68
N ALA A 87 -12.72 -10.58 -3.64
CA ALA A 87 -13.91 -10.25 -4.43
C ALA A 87 -14.46 -11.44 -5.20
N ARG A 88 -13.59 -12.25 -5.82
CA ARG A 88 -14.02 -13.49 -6.50
C ARG A 88 -14.64 -14.50 -5.54
N SER A 89 -14.03 -14.68 -4.36
CA SER A 89 -14.58 -15.57 -3.33
C SER A 89 -15.97 -15.12 -2.87
N MET A 90 -16.14 -13.82 -2.61
CA MET A 90 -17.42 -13.24 -2.20
C MET A 90 -18.47 -13.31 -3.31
N ALA A 91 -18.10 -13.06 -4.57
CA ALA A 91 -19.02 -13.17 -5.70
C ALA A 91 -19.51 -14.61 -5.88
N GLY A 92 -18.62 -15.60 -5.72
CA GLY A 92 -18.99 -17.02 -5.73
C GLY A 92 -19.87 -17.46 -4.56
N ALA A 93 -19.77 -16.76 -3.42
CA ALA A 93 -20.61 -16.99 -2.23
C ALA A 93 -21.94 -16.20 -2.22
N GLY A 94 -22.21 -15.40 -3.28
CA GLY A 94 -23.44 -14.63 -3.42
C GLY A 94 -23.41 -13.25 -2.77
N GLY A 95 -22.27 -12.77 -2.26
CA GLY A 95 -22.15 -11.42 -1.72
C GLY A 95 -21.16 -11.25 -0.57
N PHE A 96 -21.24 -10.11 0.09
CA PHE A 96 -20.35 -9.76 1.20
C PHE A 96 -20.71 -10.55 2.47
N PRO A 97 -19.73 -11.15 3.20
CA PRO A 97 -19.97 -11.95 4.39
C PRO A 97 -20.52 -11.10 5.55
N LYS A 98 -21.31 -11.73 6.43
CA LYS A 98 -22.06 -11.06 7.50
C LYS A 98 -21.55 -11.35 8.91
N THR A 99 -20.60 -12.26 9.07
CA THR A 99 -20.02 -12.58 10.38
C THR A 99 -18.55 -12.20 10.45
N TYR A 100 -18.05 -11.90 11.66
CA TYR A 100 -16.64 -11.57 11.87
C TYR A 100 -15.69 -12.67 11.34
N LYS A 101 -16.04 -13.94 11.63
CA LYS A 101 -15.24 -15.10 11.20
C LYS A 101 -15.10 -15.18 9.68
N GLU A 102 -16.19 -14.97 8.96
CA GLU A 102 -16.19 -14.98 7.49
C GLU A 102 -15.44 -13.78 6.92
N VAL A 103 -15.60 -12.58 7.50
CA VAL A 103 -14.87 -11.37 7.09
C VAL A 103 -13.37 -11.57 7.31
N LEU A 104 -12.97 -12.10 8.46
CA LEU A 104 -11.56 -12.39 8.78
C LEU A 104 -10.95 -13.44 7.85
N ALA A 105 -11.73 -14.37 7.34
CA ALA A 105 -11.27 -15.39 6.39
C ALA A 105 -11.00 -14.86 4.98
N LEU A 106 -11.43 -13.64 4.66
CA LEU A 106 -11.16 -13.03 3.35
C LEU A 106 -9.67 -12.77 3.14
N LYS A 107 -9.21 -13.04 1.94
CA LYS A 107 -7.79 -12.87 1.60
C LYS A 107 -7.34 -11.42 1.73
N GLY A 108 -6.32 -11.17 2.54
CA GLY A 108 -5.78 -9.84 2.80
C GLY A 108 -6.52 -9.04 3.87
N VAL A 109 -7.48 -9.64 4.55
CA VAL A 109 -8.17 -9.10 5.71
C VAL A 109 -7.52 -9.68 6.97
N GLY A 110 -6.99 -8.81 7.82
CA GLY A 110 -6.49 -9.13 9.16
C GLY A 110 -7.49 -8.71 10.24
N GLU A 111 -7.15 -8.97 11.50
CA GLU A 111 -7.98 -8.66 12.67
C GLU A 111 -8.45 -7.20 12.70
N TYR A 112 -7.54 -6.26 12.48
CA TYR A 112 -7.88 -4.83 12.38
C TYR A 112 -8.94 -4.57 11.30
N THR A 113 -8.70 -5.03 10.06
CA THR A 113 -9.63 -4.78 8.95
C THR A 113 -10.98 -5.45 9.17
N ALA A 114 -10.99 -6.67 9.74
CA ALA A 114 -12.22 -7.37 10.10
C ALA A 114 -13.00 -6.61 11.18
N ALA A 115 -12.31 -6.16 12.24
CA ALA A 115 -12.93 -5.36 13.31
C ALA A 115 -13.51 -4.03 12.78
N ALA A 116 -12.78 -3.34 11.91
CA ALA A 116 -13.22 -2.10 11.27
C ALA A 116 -14.49 -2.32 10.43
N ILE A 117 -14.49 -3.31 9.53
CA ILE A 117 -15.65 -3.61 8.70
C ILE A 117 -16.85 -4.01 9.58
N CYS A 118 -16.66 -4.92 10.53
CA CYS A 118 -17.74 -5.44 11.36
C CYS A 118 -18.32 -4.36 12.28
N SER A 119 -17.50 -3.49 12.85
CA SER A 119 -18.00 -2.41 13.71
C SER A 119 -18.63 -1.28 12.91
N PHE A 120 -18.09 -0.90 11.76
CA PHE A 120 -18.61 0.23 10.97
C PHE A 120 -19.85 -0.14 10.17
N ALA A 121 -19.88 -1.33 9.54
CA ALA A 121 -21.00 -1.76 8.72
C ALA A 121 -22.14 -2.39 9.53
N TYR A 122 -21.79 -3.24 10.49
CA TYR A 122 -22.76 -4.10 11.18
C TYR A 122 -23.00 -3.72 12.66
N GLY A 123 -22.25 -2.74 13.19
CA GLY A 123 -22.35 -2.37 14.60
C GLY A 123 -21.91 -3.45 15.59
N MET A 124 -21.06 -4.39 15.13
CA MET A 124 -20.54 -5.46 15.98
C MET A 124 -19.48 -4.95 16.96
N PRO A 125 -19.44 -5.44 18.21
CA PRO A 125 -18.56 -4.92 19.25
C PRO A 125 -17.12 -5.47 19.15
N TYR A 126 -16.45 -5.18 18.05
CA TYR A 126 -15.04 -5.49 17.84
C TYR A 126 -14.18 -4.22 17.86
N ALA A 127 -13.19 -4.19 18.72
CA ALA A 127 -12.26 -3.07 18.84
C ALA A 127 -11.22 -3.10 17.71
N VAL A 128 -10.92 -1.93 17.13
CA VAL A 128 -9.82 -1.77 16.19
C VAL A 128 -8.52 -1.47 16.93
N VAL A 129 -7.41 -2.05 16.47
CA VAL A 129 -6.07 -1.75 16.98
C VAL A 129 -5.13 -1.51 15.79
N ASP A 130 -4.97 -0.23 15.43
CA ASP A 130 -4.03 0.22 14.41
C ASP A 130 -2.86 1.02 15.04
N GLY A 131 -1.97 1.55 14.22
CA GLY A 131 -0.86 2.37 14.68
C GLY A 131 -1.28 3.63 15.47
N ASN A 132 -2.48 4.17 15.21
CA ASN A 132 -3.03 5.30 15.95
C ASN A 132 -3.52 4.84 17.32
N VAL A 133 -4.27 3.75 17.36
CA VAL A 133 -4.81 3.16 18.61
C VAL A 133 -3.68 2.71 19.53
N TYR A 134 -2.66 2.00 19.00
CA TYR A 134 -1.46 1.67 19.76
C TYR A 134 -0.84 2.90 20.42
N ARG A 135 -0.69 3.98 19.68
CA ARG A 135 -0.08 5.21 20.20
C ARG A 135 -0.94 5.90 21.26
N VAL A 136 -2.25 6.00 21.04
CA VAL A 136 -3.18 6.60 22.01
C VAL A 136 -3.16 5.81 23.31
N LEU A 137 -3.38 4.51 23.23
CA LEU A 137 -3.46 3.65 24.42
C LEU A 137 -2.13 3.56 25.16
N SER A 138 -1.00 3.41 24.43
CA SER A 138 0.30 3.35 25.10
C SER A 138 0.62 4.65 25.84
N ARG A 139 0.29 5.81 25.27
CA ARG A 139 0.53 7.11 25.91
C ARG A 139 -0.44 7.37 27.06
N TRP A 140 -1.74 7.16 26.84
CA TRP A 140 -2.74 7.45 27.85
C TRP A 140 -2.59 6.56 29.09
N LEU A 141 -2.34 5.26 28.91
CA LEU A 141 -2.18 4.29 29.99
C LEU A 141 -0.72 4.10 30.45
N GLY A 142 0.26 4.65 29.72
CA GLY A 142 1.68 4.45 30.03
C GLY A 142 2.18 3.03 29.75
N ILE A 143 1.62 2.34 28.73
CA ILE A 143 2.03 0.97 28.39
C ILE A 143 3.34 1.01 27.61
N GLU A 144 4.39 0.42 28.20
CA GLU A 144 5.76 0.38 27.65
C GLU A 144 6.07 -0.93 26.93
N THR A 145 5.16 -1.92 26.98
CA THR A 145 5.33 -3.19 26.25
C THR A 145 5.40 -2.92 24.76
N PRO A 146 6.42 -3.45 24.03
CA PRO A 146 6.58 -3.19 22.61
C PRO A 146 5.39 -3.64 21.79
N ILE A 147 4.81 -2.73 20.98
CA ILE A 147 3.59 -2.98 20.21
C ILE A 147 3.74 -4.04 19.10
N ASP A 148 4.97 -4.35 18.70
CA ASP A 148 5.31 -5.34 17.68
C ASP A 148 5.71 -6.71 18.27
N SER A 149 5.71 -6.85 19.61
CA SER A 149 5.84 -8.13 20.31
C SER A 149 4.51 -8.91 20.33
N ALA A 150 4.58 -10.22 20.54
CA ALA A 150 3.37 -11.04 20.71
C ALA A 150 2.59 -10.64 21.97
N GLU A 151 3.30 -10.37 23.05
CA GLU A 151 2.72 -9.90 24.32
C GLU A 151 2.05 -8.54 24.17
N GLY A 152 2.72 -7.57 23.50
CA GLY A 152 2.15 -6.25 23.25
C GLY A 152 0.86 -6.34 22.45
N LYS A 153 0.84 -7.12 21.38
CA LYS A 153 -0.39 -7.33 20.59
C LYS A 153 -1.54 -7.84 21.43
N ARG A 154 -1.30 -8.82 22.33
CA ARG A 154 -2.32 -9.35 23.24
C ARG A 154 -2.81 -8.29 24.22
N ILE A 155 -1.90 -7.60 24.93
CA ILE A 155 -2.25 -6.56 25.91
C ILE A 155 -3.09 -5.46 25.27
N PHE A 156 -2.66 -4.92 24.12
CA PHE A 156 -3.38 -3.83 23.46
C PHE A 156 -4.73 -4.28 22.90
N ALA A 157 -4.87 -5.52 22.45
CA ALA A 157 -6.14 -6.07 22.02
C ALA A 157 -7.13 -6.22 23.20
N GLU A 158 -6.67 -6.73 24.35
CA GLU A 158 -7.47 -6.85 25.58
C GLU A 158 -7.91 -5.47 26.08
N VAL A 159 -7.01 -4.52 26.20
CA VAL A 159 -7.29 -3.15 26.64
C VAL A 159 -8.27 -2.45 25.69
N ALA A 160 -8.06 -2.57 24.37
CA ALA A 160 -8.95 -1.98 23.40
C ALA A 160 -10.37 -2.58 23.45
N ALA A 161 -10.49 -3.88 23.69
CA ALA A 161 -11.78 -4.56 23.85
C ALA A 161 -12.50 -4.16 25.13
N GLU A 162 -11.77 -3.94 26.23
CA GLU A 162 -12.31 -3.48 27.51
C GLU A 162 -12.85 -2.04 27.43
N LEU A 163 -12.11 -1.16 26.75
CA LEU A 163 -12.47 0.26 26.62
C LEU A 163 -13.52 0.53 25.56
N LEU A 164 -13.86 -0.45 24.73
CA LEU A 164 -14.79 -0.29 23.62
C LEU A 164 -16.20 0.07 24.13
N ASP A 165 -16.76 1.17 23.62
CA ASP A 165 -18.20 1.43 23.76
C ASP A 165 -18.99 0.43 22.90
N LYS A 166 -19.53 -0.60 23.56
CA LYS A 166 -20.29 -1.68 22.90
C LYS A 166 -21.65 -1.23 22.36
N ALA A 167 -22.17 -0.08 22.82
CA ALA A 167 -23.39 0.49 22.28
C ALA A 167 -23.17 1.21 20.96
N GLN A 168 -21.99 1.81 20.79
CA GLN A 168 -21.63 2.58 19.60
C GLN A 168 -20.23 2.19 19.04
N PRO A 169 -19.94 0.90 18.80
CA PRO A 169 -18.58 0.43 18.52
C PRO A 169 -17.98 1.07 17.26
N GLY A 170 -18.77 1.31 16.23
CA GLY A 170 -18.31 1.97 15.00
C GLY A 170 -17.89 3.42 15.22
N ILE A 171 -18.66 4.17 16.01
CA ILE A 171 -18.35 5.58 16.34
C ILE A 171 -17.10 5.63 17.23
N TYR A 172 -17.04 4.80 18.27
CA TYR A 172 -15.87 4.73 19.16
C TYR A 172 -14.58 4.40 18.40
N ASN A 173 -14.62 3.38 17.55
CA ASN A 173 -13.46 2.98 16.76
C ASN A 173 -12.99 4.10 15.81
N GLN A 174 -13.91 4.79 15.14
CA GLN A 174 -13.56 5.95 14.32
C GLN A 174 -12.99 7.10 15.16
N ALA A 175 -13.55 7.30 16.35
CA ALA A 175 -13.10 8.35 17.25
C ALA A 175 -11.65 8.15 17.73
N ILE A 176 -11.30 6.96 18.20
CA ILE A 176 -9.94 6.69 18.66
C ILE A 176 -8.90 6.74 17.52
N MET A 177 -9.28 6.31 16.33
CA MET A 177 -8.41 6.42 15.15
C MET A 177 -8.18 7.87 14.75
N ASP A 178 -9.23 8.72 14.72
CA ASP A 178 -9.10 10.14 14.42
C ASP A 178 -8.37 10.90 15.52
N PHE A 179 -8.63 10.57 16.77
CA PHE A 179 -7.91 11.13 17.90
C PHE A 179 -6.40 10.88 17.79
N GLY A 180 -6.01 9.67 17.43
CA GLY A 180 -4.61 9.34 17.18
C GLY A 180 -4.04 10.05 15.95
N ALA A 181 -4.84 10.30 14.93
CA ALA A 181 -4.37 10.96 13.70
C ALA A 181 -4.28 12.49 13.81
N LEU A 182 -5.14 13.13 14.60
CA LEU A 182 -5.31 14.58 14.64
C LEU A 182 -4.81 15.21 15.95
N GLN A 183 -5.08 14.57 17.10
CA GLN A 183 -4.76 15.10 18.43
C GLN A 183 -3.49 14.48 19.00
N CYS A 184 -3.45 13.16 19.17
CA CYS A 184 -2.32 12.42 19.70
C CYS A 184 -1.36 12.01 18.56
N THR A 185 -0.82 12.98 17.82
CA THR A 185 0.04 12.78 16.66
C THR A 185 1.38 12.11 16.99
N PRO A 186 2.07 11.44 16.03
CA PRO A 186 3.35 10.79 16.27
C PRO A 186 4.43 11.76 16.78
N ALA A 187 4.55 12.93 16.16
CA ALA A 187 5.50 13.97 16.52
C ALA A 187 4.75 15.20 17.00
N SER A 188 5.25 15.84 18.05
CA SER A 188 4.75 17.10 18.60
C SER A 188 3.23 17.15 18.80
N PRO A 189 2.61 16.20 19.52
CA PRO A 189 1.18 16.25 19.79
C PRO A 189 0.82 17.48 20.63
N ASN A 190 -0.33 18.08 20.35
CA ASN A 190 -0.80 19.24 21.12
C ASN A 190 -1.41 18.80 22.47
N CYS A 191 -0.54 18.41 23.42
CA CYS A 191 -0.96 17.89 24.71
C CYS A 191 -1.65 18.93 25.60
N MET A 192 -1.37 20.22 25.43
CA MET A 192 -1.96 21.30 26.24
C MET A 192 -3.48 21.40 26.05
N PHE A 193 -3.97 21.13 24.85
CA PHE A 193 -5.38 21.18 24.48
C PHE A 193 -6.00 19.77 24.33
N CYS A 194 -5.35 18.76 24.89
CA CYS A 194 -5.84 17.37 24.86
C CYS A 194 -6.91 17.18 25.94
N PRO A 195 -8.09 16.62 25.61
CA PRO A 195 -9.14 16.38 26.63
C PRO A 195 -8.70 15.35 27.70
N PHE A 196 -7.61 14.61 27.48
CA PHE A 196 -7.02 13.67 28.41
C PHE A 196 -5.77 14.20 29.10
N VAL A 197 -5.51 15.50 29.08
CA VAL A 197 -4.27 16.12 29.59
C VAL A 197 -3.96 15.75 31.03
N ASP A 198 -4.98 15.71 31.90
CA ASP A 198 -4.84 15.45 33.34
C ASP A 198 -4.74 13.95 33.67
N THR A 199 -5.24 13.08 32.78
CA THR A 199 -5.26 11.62 32.99
C THR A 199 -4.20 10.86 32.20
N CYS A 200 -3.46 11.56 31.31
CA CYS A 200 -2.49 10.92 30.43
C CYS A 200 -1.17 10.60 31.16
N VAL A 201 -0.91 9.32 31.38
CA VAL A 201 0.29 8.83 32.10
C VAL A 201 1.58 9.25 31.40
N ALA A 202 1.65 9.15 30.07
CA ALA A 202 2.85 9.55 29.32
C ALA A 202 3.18 11.04 29.47
N ARG A 203 2.16 11.89 29.54
CA ARG A 203 2.35 13.32 29.78
C ARG A 203 2.85 13.57 31.23
N GLN A 204 2.21 12.96 32.21
CA GLN A 204 2.62 13.11 33.63
C GLN A 204 4.06 12.68 33.86
N LYS A 205 4.47 11.60 33.18
CA LYS A 205 5.85 11.07 33.26
C LYS A 205 6.86 11.74 32.31
N GLY A 206 6.43 12.62 31.41
CA GLY A 206 7.33 13.24 30.43
C GLY A 206 7.84 12.29 29.33
N VAL A 207 7.12 11.18 29.04
CA VAL A 207 7.57 10.12 28.11
C VAL A 207 6.74 10.03 26.82
N VAL A 208 6.06 11.11 26.45
CA VAL A 208 5.18 11.15 25.24
C VAL A 208 5.92 10.76 23.97
N ASP A 209 7.17 11.21 23.80
CA ASP A 209 7.95 10.99 22.58
C ASP A 209 8.57 9.60 22.50
N THR A 210 8.63 8.87 23.63
CA THR A 210 9.18 7.49 23.66
C THR A 210 8.11 6.42 23.43
N LEU A 211 6.83 6.78 23.50
CA LEU A 211 5.71 5.85 23.35
C LEU A 211 4.98 6.05 22.00
N PRO A 212 4.60 4.96 21.34
CA PRO A 212 4.72 3.55 21.73
C PRO A 212 6.11 2.98 21.49
N VAL A 213 6.52 2.01 22.34
CA VAL A 213 7.78 1.28 22.17
C VAL A 213 7.68 0.30 21.00
N LYS A 214 8.79 0.16 20.24
CA LYS A 214 8.95 -0.85 19.18
C LYS A 214 10.26 -1.60 19.37
N GLN A 215 10.21 -2.91 19.19
CA GLN A 215 11.34 -3.82 19.36
C GLN A 215 12.18 -3.96 18.09
N HIS A 216 11.52 -3.94 16.93
CA HIS A 216 12.15 -4.23 15.64
C HIS A 216 12.32 -2.98 14.78
N LYS A 217 13.53 -2.79 14.26
CA LYS A 217 13.80 -1.84 13.17
C LYS A 217 13.80 -2.62 11.85
N ALA A 218 13.07 -2.13 10.86
CA ALA A 218 13.05 -2.73 9.53
C ALA A 218 14.46 -2.68 8.91
N LYS A 219 14.99 -3.85 8.48
CA LYS A 219 16.20 -3.91 7.66
C LYS A 219 15.86 -3.51 6.23
N VAL A 220 16.63 -2.62 5.66
CA VAL A 220 16.49 -2.15 4.29
C VAL A 220 17.59 -2.78 3.44
N ALA A 221 17.22 -3.40 2.31
CA ALA A 221 18.15 -3.99 1.34
C ALA A 221 18.17 -3.14 0.06
N ASN A 222 19.35 -2.97 -0.53
CA ASN A 222 19.50 -2.32 -1.83
C ASN A 222 19.31 -3.33 -2.96
N ARG A 223 18.77 -2.88 -4.10
CA ARG A 223 18.66 -3.63 -5.36
C ARG A 223 19.07 -2.73 -6.51
N TYR A 224 19.71 -3.30 -7.52
CA TYR A 224 20.24 -2.56 -8.66
C TYR A 224 19.61 -3.09 -9.95
N PHE A 225 18.80 -2.25 -10.58
CA PHE A 225 18.00 -2.59 -11.76
C PHE A 225 18.54 -1.87 -12.99
N ASN A 226 18.80 -2.62 -14.05
CA ASN A 226 19.15 -2.07 -15.35
C ASN A 226 18.02 -2.41 -16.32
N TYR A 227 17.10 -1.45 -16.49
CA TYR A 227 15.98 -1.57 -17.42
C TYR A 227 16.40 -1.24 -18.85
N ILE A 228 15.86 -1.98 -19.80
CA ILE A 228 16.18 -1.86 -21.22
C ILE A 228 14.89 -1.51 -21.98
N TYR A 229 14.80 -0.30 -22.47
CA TYR A 229 13.73 0.15 -23.35
C TYR A 229 14.12 -0.14 -24.79
N VAL A 230 13.66 -1.25 -25.34
CA VAL A 230 13.95 -1.66 -26.72
C VAL A 230 12.99 -0.95 -27.68
N ARG A 231 13.52 -0.32 -28.71
CA ARG A 231 12.76 0.28 -29.82
C ARG A 231 13.01 -0.48 -31.11
N MET A 232 11.91 -0.94 -31.73
CA MET A 232 11.90 -1.68 -33.00
C MET A 232 10.82 -1.05 -33.87
N GLY A 233 11.15 0.07 -34.54
CA GLY A 233 10.17 0.89 -35.26
C GLY A 233 9.10 1.43 -34.30
N ALA A 234 7.83 1.09 -34.53
CA ALA A 234 6.67 1.45 -33.69
C ALA A 234 6.47 0.52 -32.49
N HIS A 235 7.35 -0.45 -32.27
CA HIS A 235 7.20 -1.49 -31.25
C HIS A 235 8.23 -1.36 -30.13
N THR A 236 7.86 -1.91 -28.97
CA THR A 236 8.75 -2.11 -27.82
C THR A 236 8.46 -3.47 -27.17
N LEU A 237 9.25 -3.79 -26.15
CA LEU A 237 9.19 -5.07 -25.46
C LEU A 237 8.81 -4.89 -23.99
N ILE A 238 7.97 -5.79 -23.51
CA ILE A 238 7.57 -5.85 -22.10
C ILE A 238 7.61 -7.28 -21.57
N ASN A 239 7.67 -7.40 -20.26
CA ASN A 239 7.60 -8.67 -19.54
C ASN A 239 6.62 -8.57 -18.39
N LYS A 240 5.88 -9.64 -18.13
CA LYS A 240 5.04 -9.75 -16.93
C LYS A 240 5.82 -10.42 -15.80
N ARG A 241 5.95 -9.74 -14.66
CA ARG A 241 6.60 -10.30 -13.47
C ARG A 241 5.73 -11.41 -12.87
N THR A 242 6.11 -12.66 -13.06
CA THR A 242 5.37 -13.83 -12.53
C THR A 242 5.97 -14.37 -11.24
N GLY A 243 7.24 -14.08 -10.97
CA GLY A 243 7.97 -14.53 -9.78
C GLY A 243 7.36 -14.04 -8.46
N ASN A 244 7.68 -14.72 -7.36
CA ASN A 244 7.22 -14.34 -6.03
C ASN A 244 8.10 -13.24 -5.42
N ASP A 245 8.09 -12.07 -6.03
CA ASP A 245 8.89 -10.90 -5.66
C ASP A 245 8.03 -9.63 -5.69
N ILE A 246 8.68 -8.45 -5.44
CA ILE A 246 8.02 -7.15 -5.59
C ILE A 246 7.38 -7.01 -6.97
N TRP A 247 6.28 -6.28 -7.01
CA TRP A 247 5.56 -5.95 -8.25
C TRP A 247 5.05 -7.16 -9.05
N LYS A 248 4.88 -8.31 -8.42
CA LYS A 248 4.28 -9.50 -9.04
C LYS A 248 2.99 -9.16 -9.77
N ASN A 249 2.82 -9.66 -10.98
CA ASN A 249 1.74 -9.42 -11.94
C ASN A 249 1.71 -8.02 -12.55
N LEU A 250 2.69 -7.14 -12.27
CA LEU A 250 2.91 -5.96 -13.08
C LEU A 250 3.74 -6.28 -14.32
N TYR A 251 3.61 -5.43 -15.32
CA TYR A 251 4.51 -5.44 -16.47
C TYR A 251 5.72 -4.53 -16.23
N GLU A 252 6.80 -4.84 -16.92
CA GLU A 252 8.04 -4.07 -16.87
C GLU A 252 8.79 -4.17 -18.21
N LEU A 253 9.75 -3.31 -18.40
CA LEU A 253 10.74 -3.44 -19.50
C LEU A 253 11.64 -4.66 -19.25
N PRO A 254 12.30 -5.21 -20.28
CA PRO A 254 13.43 -6.12 -20.09
C PRO A 254 14.36 -5.61 -18.98
N LEU A 255 14.77 -6.49 -18.08
CA LEU A 255 15.49 -6.14 -16.86
C LEU A 255 16.71 -7.04 -16.66
N ILE A 256 17.84 -6.42 -16.36
CA ILE A 256 19.01 -7.08 -15.79
C ILE A 256 19.18 -6.58 -14.35
N GLU A 257 18.94 -7.43 -13.38
CA GLU A 257 19.21 -7.14 -11.97
C GLU A 257 20.64 -7.58 -11.65
N THR A 258 21.37 -6.75 -10.90
CA THR A 258 22.75 -6.98 -10.49
C THR A 258 22.89 -6.85 -8.97
N GLU A 259 23.93 -7.45 -8.39
CA GLU A 259 24.18 -7.38 -6.94
C GLU A 259 24.65 -5.98 -6.49
N ASN A 260 25.34 -5.29 -7.40
CA ASN A 260 25.89 -3.95 -7.16
C ASN A 260 25.56 -3.03 -8.33
N GLU A 261 25.81 -1.73 -8.14
CA GLU A 261 25.75 -0.75 -9.21
C GLU A 261 26.75 -1.11 -10.30
N VAL A 262 26.27 -1.09 -11.56
CA VAL A 262 27.09 -1.39 -12.74
C VAL A 262 27.44 -0.07 -13.44
N PRO A 263 28.72 0.27 -13.56
CA PRO A 263 29.16 1.38 -14.41
C PRO A 263 28.74 1.14 -15.87
N GLU A 264 28.43 2.22 -16.59
CA GLU A 264 27.96 2.13 -17.98
C GLU A 264 28.88 1.32 -18.88
N GLU A 265 30.18 1.50 -18.73
CA GLU A 265 31.21 0.82 -19.53
C GLU A 265 31.21 -0.70 -19.30
N LYS A 266 30.75 -1.16 -18.13
CA LYS A 266 30.66 -2.58 -17.76
C LYS A 266 29.33 -3.22 -18.11
N PHE A 267 28.29 -2.42 -18.42
CA PHE A 267 26.97 -2.94 -18.77
C PHE A 267 27.00 -3.91 -19.94
N TYR A 268 27.77 -3.55 -21.01
CA TYR A 268 27.91 -4.36 -22.22
C TYR A 268 28.67 -5.67 -22.00
N ALA A 269 29.42 -5.78 -20.90
CA ALA A 269 30.15 -6.98 -20.53
C ALA A 269 29.33 -8.00 -19.77
N LEU A 270 28.13 -7.63 -19.30
CA LEU A 270 27.24 -8.53 -18.57
C LEU A 270 26.85 -9.74 -19.44
N SER A 271 26.99 -10.96 -18.91
CA SER A 271 26.58 -12.18 -19.61
C SER A 271 25.11 -12.12 -20.03
N ARG A 272 24.24 -11.67 -19.11
CA ARG A 272 22.80 -11.55 -19.36
C ARG A 272 22.46 -10.58 -20.49
N TRP A 273 23.24 -9.51 -20.68
CA TRP A 273 23.10 -8.61 -21.83
C TRP A 273 23.39 -9.33 -23.13
N ARG A 274 24.50 -10.06 -23.18
CA ARG A 274 24.91 -10.80 -24.40
C ARG A 274 23.93 -11.92 -24.76
N GLU A 275 23.39 -12.60 -23.78
CA GLU A 275 22.37 -13.65 -23.96
C GLU A 275 21.04 -13.12 -24.55
N MET A 276 20.75 -11.82 -24.40
CA MET A 276 19.56 -11.21 -24.95
C MET A 276 19.69 -10.81 -26.42
N LEU A 277 20.90 -10.71 -26.94
CA LEU A 277 21.18 -10.32 -28.32
C LEU A 277 21.25 -11.53 -29.23
N ALA A 278 20.75 -11.40 -30.46
CA ALA A 278 20.97 -12.37 -31.50
C ALA A 278 22.42 -12.29 -32.00
N GLU A 279 22.93 -13.41 -32.51
CA GLU A 279 24.30 -13.49 -33.01
C GLU A 279 24.56 -12.47 -34.16
N GLY A 280 25.62 -11.70 -34.02
CA GLY A 280 26.03 -10.67 -35.00
C GLY A 280 25.24 -9.35 -34.89
N GLU A 281 24.25 -9.21 -34.05
CA GLU A 281 23.54 -7.94 -33.85
C GLU A 281 24.31 -6.99 -32.93
N THR A 282 24.50 -5.75 -33.40
CA THR A 282 25.14 -4.66 -32.65
C THR A 282 24.17 -3.49 -32.53
N PRO A 283 23.34 -3.45 -31.46
CA PRO A 283 22.35 -2.40 -31.29
C PRO A 283 23.00 -1.05 -30.96
N LEU A 284 22.31 0.05 -31.32
CA LEU A 284 22.61 1.35 -30.75
C LEU A 284 22.06 1.41 -29.35
N VAL A 285 22.91 1.67 -28.36
CA VAL A 285 22.53 1.72 -26.94
C VAL A 285 22.82 3.10 -26.36
N ARG A 286 21.89 3.65 -25.63
CA ARG A 286 22.03 4.93 -24.95
C ARG A 286 21.53 4.83 -23.50
N LEU A 287 22.33 5.30 -22.54
CA LEU A 287 21.90 5.47 -21.17
C LEU A 287 20.99 6.73 -21.09
N VAL A 288 19.70 6.54 -20.80
CA VAL A 288 18.68 7.61 -20.73
C VAL A 288 18.59 8.21 -19.33
N GLN A 289 18.60 7.35 -18.32
CA GLN A 289 18.60 7.77 -16.91
C GLN A 289 19.53 6.88 -16.09
N LYS A 290 20.33 7.49 -15.19
CA LYS A 290 21.27 6.81 -14.31
C LYS A 290 20.86 6.96 -12.84
N GLY A 291 20.97 5.86 -12.07
CA GLY A 291 20.88 5.86 -10.61
C GLY A 291 19.54 6.37 -10.04
N VAL A 292 18.44 6.17 -10.76
CA VAL A 292 17.10 6.59 -10.28
C VAL A 292 16.76 5.85 -9.00
N LYS A 293 16.70 6.59 -7.88
CA LYS A 293 16.42 6.03 -6.56
C LYS A 293 14.92 5.88 -6.34
N HIS A 294 14.48 4.66 -6.00
CA HIS A 294 13.10 4.36 -5.64
C HIS A 294 13.04 3.63 -4.30
N VAL A 295 12.42 4.28 -3.31
CA VAL A 295 12.38 3.78 -1.92
C VAL A 295 11.08 3.02 -1.68
N LEU A 296 11.22 1.79 -1.19
CA LEU A 296 10.15 0.94 -0.68
C LEU A 296 10.37 0.70 0.83
N SER A 297 9.39 0.13 1.52
CA SER A 297 9.45 -0.06 2.99
C SER A 297 10.66 -0.87 3.47
N HIS A 298 11.08 -1.87 2.71
CA HIS A 298 12.16 -2.79 3.08
C HIS A 298 13.28 -2.85 2.03
N ARG A 299 13.20 -2.03 0.98
CA ARG A 299 14.17 -2.04 -0.14
C ARG A 299 14.38 -0.64 -0.70
N VAL A 300 15.58 -0.36 -1.15
CA VAL A 300 15.89 0.78 -2.00
C VAL A 300 16.32 0.23 -3.34
N ILE A 301 15.69 0.69 -4.41
CA ILE A 301 16.03 0.32 -5.78
C ILE A 301 16.80 1.48 -6.39
N TYR A 302 17.95 1.16 -6.98
CA TYR A 302 18.71 2.06 -7.84
C TYR A 302 18.57 1.55 -9.27
N ALA A 303 17.97 2.35 -10.13
CA ALA A 303 17.63 1.93 -11.48
C ALA A 303 18.37 2.77 -12.53
N ASN A 304 18.99 2.09 -13.49
CA ASN A 304 19.42 2.67 -14.75
C ASN A 304 18.40 2.31 -15.84
N PHE A 305 18.19 3.22 -16.79
CA PHE A 305 17.33 3.00 -17.95
C PHE A 305 18.15 3.20 -19.23
N TYR A 306 18.27 2.14 -20.00
CA TYR A 306 18.93 2.13 -21.29
C TYR A 306 17.90 2.11 -22.42
N GLU A 307 18.09 2.91 -23.44
CA GLU A 307 17.38 2.79 -24.71
C GLU A 307 18.24 1.98 -25.67
N VAL A 308 17.60 1.01 -26.33
CA VAL A 308 18.22 0.10 -27.30
C VAL A 308 17.42 0.16 -28.58
N ILE A 309 18.08 0.54 -29.68
CA ILE A 309 17.46 0.62 -31.00
C ILE A 309 17.90 -0.58 -31.80
N LEU A 310 16.91 -1.33 -32.30
CA LEU A 310 17.09 -2.54 -33.12
C LEU A 310 16.23 -2.45 -34.39
N PRO A 311 16.61 -3.18 -35.44
CA PRO A 311 15.77 -3.40 -36.62
C PRO A 311 14.42 -3.99 -36.26
N GLU A 312 13.38 -3.74 -37.07
CA GLU A 312 12.03 -4.27 -36.80
C GLU A 312 11.97 -5.80 -36.83
N ASP A 313 12.79 -6.43 -37.61
CA ASP A 313 12.89 -7.88 -37.80
C ASP A 313 13.94 -8.55 -36.89
N SER A 314 14.54 -7.80 -35.95
CA SER A 314 15.53 -8.34 -35.02
C SER A 314 14.97 -9.53 -34.22
N ALA A 315 15.81 -10.56 -34.08
CA ALA A 315 15.54 -11.74 -33.25
C ALA A 315 16.03 -11.58 -31.80
N SER A 316 16.70 -10.47 -31.48
CA SER A 316 17.16 -10.17 -30.12
C SER A 316 15.96 -10.01 -29.18
N PHE A 317 16.15 -10.36 -27.91
CA PHE A 317 15.10 -10.28 -26.87
C PHE A 317 13.87 -11.14 -27.15
N ALA A 318 13.98 -12.23 -27.89
CA ALA A 318 12.87 -13.07 -28.35
C ALA A 318 11.96 -13.60 -27.20
N GLN A 319 12.46 -13.67 -25.96
CA GLN A 319 11.70 -14.12 -24.80
C GLN A 319 10.70 -13.09 -24.27
N TYR A 320 10.72 -11.85 -24.75
CA TYR A 320 9.86 -10.76 -24.32
C TYR A 320 8.65 -10.55 -25.22
N GLN A 321 7.57 -10.05 -24.65
CA GLN A 321 6.35 -9.74 -25.41
C GLN A 321 6.54 -8.46 -26.22
N ARG A 322 6.38 -8.53 -27.52
CA ARG A 322 6.38 -7.38 -28.42
C ARG A 322 5.00 -6.71 -28.41
N ILE A 323 4.99 -5.39 -28.23
CA ILE A 323 3.78 -4.57 -28.23
C ILE A 323 4.03 -3.26 -28.99
N ARG A 324 2.97 -2.56 -29.40
CA ARG A 324 3.10 -1.20 -29.93
C ARG A 324 3.44 -0.22 -28.81
N ILE A 325 4.28 0.75 -29.06
CA ILE A 325 4.67 1.79 -28.08
C ILE A 325 3.43 2.55 -27.61
N GLU A 326 2.49 2.86 -28.51
CA GLU A 326 1.23 3.51 -28.17
C GLU A 326 0.36 2.71 -27.17
N ASP A 327 0.51 1.41 -27.11
CA ASP A 327 -0.24 0.52 -26.22
C ASP A 327 0.36 0.39 -24.81
N LEU A 328 1.54 0.96 -24.53
CA LEU A 328 2.17 0.91 -23.21
C LEU A 328 1.24 1.38 -22.10
N HIS A 329 0.38 2.36 -22.40
CA HIS A 329 -0.60 2.87 -21.43
C HIS A 329 -1.65 1.85 -20.99
N LYS A 330 -1.85 0.75 -21.71
CA LYS A 330 -2.80 -0.34 -21.37
C LYS A 330 -2.27 -1.27 -20.28
N PHE A 331 -0.96 -1.31 -20.08
CA PHE A 331 -0.32 -2.23 -19.17
C PHE A 331 -0.11 -1.61 -17.77
N ALA A 332 -0.36 -2.39 -16.73
CA ALA A 332 -0.10 -1.99 -15.36
C ALA A 332 1.39 -2.17 -15.04
N VAL A 333 2.09 -1.08 -14.72
CA VAL A 333 3.52 -1.05 -14.43
C VAL A 333 3.80 -0.49 -13.04
N SER A 334 5.02 -0.69 -12.52
CA SER A 334 5.44 -0.04 -11.28
C SER A 334 5.51 1.48 -11.44
N ARG A 335 5.44 2.22 -10.33
CA ARG A 335 5.62 3.68 -10.36
C ARG A 335 6.96 4.08 -10.97
N LEU A 336 8.01 3.32 -10.70
CA LEU A 336 9.35 3.56 -11.25
C LEU A 336 9.35 3.51 -12.78
N VAL A 337 8.80 2.44 -13.36
CA VAL A 337 8.69 2.27 -14.82
C VAL A 337 7.72 3.28 -15.43
N ASN A 338 6.61 3.60 -14.73
CA ASN A 338 5.65 4.60 -15.20
C ASN A 338 6.26 6.01 -15.31
N GLN A 339 7.12 6.38 -14.37
CA GLN A 339 7.86 7.65 -14.41
C GLN A 339 8.78 7.71 -15.64
N PHE A 340 9.46 6.61 -15.96
CA PHE A 340 10.27 6.52 -17.17
C PHE A 340 9.41 6.63 -18.43
N PHE A 341 8.27 5.94 -18.51
CA PHE A 341 7.35 6.08 -19.64
C PHE A 341 6.85 7.52 -19.82
N SER A 342 6.55 8.21 -18.72
CA SER A 342 6.16 9.62 -18.79
C SER A 342 7.26 10.54 -19.32
N LEU A 343 8.53 10.15 -19.23
CA LEU A 343 9.66 10.88 -19.79
C LEU A 343 9.77 10.67 -21.31
N ILE A 344 9.72 9.39 -21.75
CA ILE A 344 10.00 9.04 -23.17
C ILE A 344 8.79 9.21 -24.09
N LEU A 345 7.56 9.21 -23.53
CA LEU A 345 6.30 9.35 -24.29
C LEU A 345 5.75 10.79 -24.28
N LYS A 346 6.52 11.77 -23.78
CA LYS A 346 6.14 13.18 -23.99
C LYS A 346 6.22 13.45 -25.49
N PRO A 347 5.16 14.04 -26.11
CA PRO A 347 5.31 14.57 -27.45
C PRO A 347 6.46 15.60 -27.39
N ASP A 348 7.36 15.50 -28.35
CA ASP A 348 8.34 16.57 -28.57
C ASP A 348 7.60 17.88 -28.76
N ASN A 349 7.86 18.86 -27.89
CA ASN A 349 7.32 20.21 -28.03
C ASN A 349 7.94 20.89 -29.25
#